data_3e5eaebe2e40b2c45e2ec74b97c740be
#
_entry.id   3e5eaebe2e40b2c45e2ec74b97c740be
#
_cell.length_a   1.000
_cell.length_b   1.000
_cell.length_c   1.000
_cell.angle_alpha   90.00
_cell.angle_beta   90.00
_cell.angle_gamma   90.00
#
_symmetry.space_group_name_H-M   'P 1'
#
loop_
_entity.id
_entity.type
_entity.pdbx_description
1 polymer ?
#
loop_
_entity_poly.entity_id
_entity_poly.type
_entity_poly.pdbx_seq_one_letter_code
_entity_poly.pdbx_strand_id
1 'polypeptide(L)'
;PHAPLIPLPQPKPRSPGARVVHGLCTLFTPLHFPQITRINPLASSAGSRYSPPMRLITIALVLSLAACGRPLTTGEAALLSQLYGESFATDRARLHNGALVGSVTFKRKKRPRLTCRERIFPEGRDEIVTTSPAAVALFNHVFFAKPFFSKDYMHGYPESMSLYAAMLFSHEATHIWQWQNRATTGYHPLKAAAEHAAVDDPYLFNVSTENRFLDYPYEQQASLVEEYVCCTSLDPEAPRTKRLHIMLSEAFPLTDLHIPQEVSLPWDGAETRNICR
;
A
#
# COMPACT_ATOMS: atom_id res chain seq x y z
N PRO A 1 14.36 20.96 8.43
CA PRO A 1 14.44 19.72 9.17
C PRO A 1 13.23 18.89 8.77
N HIS A 2 13.48 17.86 7.95
CA HIS A 2 12.46 16.92 7.52
C HIS A 2 12.11 16.06 8.74
N ALA A 3 10.82 15.92 9.05
CA ALA A 3 10.40 14.89 9.99
C ALA A 3 10.83 13.56 9.40
N PRO A 4 11.60 12.71 10.11
CA PRO A 4 12.07 11.46 9.55
C PRO A 4 10.87 10.58 9.22
N LEU A 5 10.82 10.08 7.98
CA LEU A 5 9.97 8.95 7.62
C LEU A 5 10.42 7.79 8.52
N ILE A 6 9.56 7.34 9.43
CA ILE A 6 9.87 6.19 10.28
C ILE A 6 9.77 4.96 9.40
N PRO A 7 10.89 4.28 9.06
CA PRO A 7 10.85 3.04 8.29
C PRO A 7 10.20 1.94 9.14
N LEU A 8 9.59 0.96 8.45
CA LEU A 8 9.09 -0.23 9.11
C LEU A 8 10.22 -0.92 9.89
N PRO A 9 9.99 -1.41 11.12
CA PRO A 9 10.98 -2.19 11.85
C PRO A 9 11.40 -3.40 11.03
N GLN A 10 12.70 -3.54 10.75
CA GLN A 10 13.25 -4.68 10.04
C GLN A 10 13.33 -5.87 10.99
N PRO A 11 12.89 -7.07 10.56
CA PRO A 11 13.04 -8.28 11.38
C PRO A 11 14.53 -8.58 11.62
N LYS A 12 14.90 -8.91 12.87
CA LYS A 12 16.26 -9.34 13.23
C LYS A 12 16.67 -10.53 12.37
N PRO A 13 17.93 -10.58 11.87
CA PRO A 13 18.40 -11.68 11.04
C PRO A 13 18.37 -12.99 11.83
N ARG A 14 17.70 -14.01 11.29
CA ARG A 14 17.77 -15.41 11.79
C ARG A 14 19.08 -16.05 11.34
N SER A 15 19.63 -16.90 12.19
CA SER A 15 20.80 -17.73 11.93
C SER A 15 20.68 -18.58 10.63
N PRO A 16 21.80 -18.95 9.96
CA PRO A 16 21.80 -19.52 8.61
C PRO A 16 21.34 -20.99 8.62
N GLY A 17 20.23 -21.26 7.95
CA GLY A 17 19.73 -22.65 7.88
C GLY A 17 18.56 -22.92 6.93
N ALA A 18 18.32 -22.10 5.91
CA ALA A 18 17.37 -22.45 4.85
C ALA A 18 17.82 -21.90 3.50
N ARG A 19 18.19 -22.80 2.59
CA ARG A 19 18.43 -22.43 1.18
C ARG A 19 17.07 -22.09 0.54
N VAL A 20 16.81 -20.81 0.37
CA VAL A 20 15.72 -20.33 -0.46
C VAL A 20 16.24 -20.25 -1.90
N VAL A 21 15.57 -20.97 -2.80
CA VAL A 21 15.82 -20.88 -4.24
C VAL A 21 15.41 -19.47 -4.68
N HIS A 22 16.38 -18.59 -4.90
CA HIS A 22 16.19 -17.29 -5.52
C HIS A 22 15.94 -17.49 -7.02
N GLY A 23 14.68 -17.46 -7.42
CA GLY A 23 14.29 -17.40 -8.83
C GLY A 23 14.66 -16.05 -9.46
N LEU A 24 15.35 -16.11 -10.53
CA LEU A 24 15.58 -15.30 -11.75
C LEU A 24 15.30 -13.77 -11.77
N CYS A 25 15.04 -13.08 -10.68
CA CYS A 25 14.84 -11.63 -10.69
C CYS A 25 16.12 -10.77 -10.59
N THR A 26 17.32 -11.39 -10.54
CA THR A 26 18.61 -10.70 -10.36
C THR A 26 19.44 -10.48 -11.63
N LEU A 27 18.89 -10.76 -12.83
CA LEU A 27 19.64 -10.69 -14.08
C LEU A 27 19.33 -9.42 -14.92
N PHE A 28 19.37 -8.24 -14.33
CA PHE A 28 19.55 -7.01 -15.10
C PHE A 28 20.70 -6.19 -14.51
N THR A 29 21.92 -6.57 -14.85
CA THR A 29 23.07 -5.67 -14.89
C THR A 29 22.88 -4.69 -16.06
N PRO A 30 23.25 -3.40 -15.92
CA PRO A 30 23.15 -2.45 -17.03
C PRO A 30 24.05 -2.90 -18.18
N LEU A 31 23.44 -3.15 -19.33
CA LEU A 31 24.15 -3.39 -20.57
C LEU A 31 25.00 -2.17 -20.90
N HIS A 32 26.30 -2.35 -20.85
CA HIS A 32 27.29 -1.42 -21.39
C HIS A 32 27.11 -1.36 -22.91
N PHE A 33 26.67 -0.21 -23.44
CA PHE A 33 26.61 0.04 -24.87
C PHE A 33 28.04 0.27 -25.36
N PRO A 34 28.59 -0.56 -26.30
CA PRO A 34 29.83 -0.24 -26.96
C PRO A 34 29.62 0.92 -27.94
N GLN A 35 30.60 1.81 -27.96
CA GLN A 35 30.66 2.95 -28.89
C GLN A 35 30.63 2.46 -30.34
N ILE A 36 29.74 3.02 -31.14
CA ILE A 36 29.59 2.72 -32.58
C ILE A 36 30.71 3.45 -33.31
N THR A 37 31.74 2.71 -33.72
CA THR A 37 32.71 3.12 -34.75
C THR A 37 32.01 3.12 -36.13
N ARG A 38 32.23 4.21 -36.88
CA ARG A 38 31.76 4.41 -38.25
C ARG A 38 32.18 3.27 -39.16
N ILE A 39 31.27 2.64 -39.87
CA ILE A 39 31.54 1.71 -40.97
C ILE A 39 30.94 2.30 -42.25
N ASN A 40 31.77 2.37 -43.28
CA ASN A 40 31.44 2.82 -44.65
C ASN A 40 30.36 1.94 -45.30
N PRO A 41 29.59 2.50 -46.27
CA PRO A 41 28.52 1.76 -46.96
C PRO A 41 29.09 1.12 -48.24
N LEU A 42 29.06 -0.20 -48.34
CA LEU A 42 28.97 -0.94 -49.62
C LEU A 42 28.63 -2.40 -49.31
N ALA A 43 27.45 -2.78 -49.74
CA ALA A 43 27.05 -4.05 -50.34
C ALA A 43 25.64 -4.47 -49.93
N SER A 44 24.79 -4.41 -50.93
CA SER A 44 23.41 -4.94 -51.00
C SER A 44 23.37 -6.43 -50.67
N SER A 45 22.53 -6.82 -49.69
CA SER A 45 21.79 -8.08 -49.72
C SER A 45 20.50 -7.92 -48.87
N ALA A 46 19.37 -8.14 -49.49
CA ALA A 46 18.04 -8.04 -48.93
C ALA A 46 17.82 -9.14 -47.87
N GLY A 47 18.10 -8.83 -46.60
CA GLY A 47 17.67 -9.60 -45.44
C GLY A 47 16.56 -8.87 -44.77
N SER A 48 15.34 -9.37 -44.85
CA SER A 48 14.16 -8.87 -44.10
C SER A 48 14.49 -8.87 -42.63
N ARG A 49 14.83 -7.69 -42.07
CA ARG A 49 14.96 -7.50 -40.61
C ARG A 49 13.55 -7.35 -40.06
N TYR A 50 13.03 -8.44 -39.53
CA TYR A 50 11.79 -8.44 -38.75
C TYR A 50 12.04 -7.65 -37.47
N SER A 51 11.76 -6.35 -37.46
CA SER A 51 11.71 -5.56 -36.24
C SER A 51 10.39 -5.89 -35.55
N PRO A 52 10.39 -6.49 -34.35
CA PRO A 52 9.14 -6.75 -33.65
C PRO A 52 8.41 -5.42 -33.46
N PRO A 53 7.11 -5.35 -33.70
CA PRO A 53 6.37 -4.10 -33.58
C PRO A 53 6.53 -3.59 -32.14
N MET A 54 6.81 -2.31 -31.99
CA MET A 54 7.07 -1.61 -30.70
C MET A 54 6.00 -1.94 -29.63
N ARG A 55 4.77 -2.25 -30.04
CA ARG A 55 3.68 -2.72 -29.18
C ARG A 55 3.96 -4.06 -28.49
N LEU A 56 4.64 -5.01 -29.14
CA LEU A 56 5.01 -6.30 -28.51
C LEU A 56 6.12 -6.14 -27.48
N ILE A 57 7.06 -5.23 -27.69
CA ILE A 57 8.12 -4.92 -26.74
C ILE A 57 7.53 -4.25 -25.50
N THR A 58 6.59 -3.31 -25.68
CA THR A 58 5.89 -2.65 -24.57
C THR A 58 5.04 -3.63 -23.77
N ILE A 59 4.34 -4.55 -24.43
CA ILE A 59 3.55 -5.59 -23.76
C ILE A 59 4.46 -6.55 -22.99
N ALA A 60 5.58 -6.99 -23.58
CA ALA A 60 6.54 -7.86 -22.90
C ALA A 60 7.19 -7.18 -21.70
N LEU A 61 7.49 -5.89 -21.78
CA LEU A 61 8.04 -5.10 -20.66
C LEU A 61 7.02 -4.94 -19.52
N VAL A 62 5.76 -4.67 -19.84
CA VAL A 62 4.67 -4.58 -18.84
C VAL A 62 4.43 -5.94 -18.17
N LEU A 63 4.44 -7.04 -18.95
CA LEU A 63 4.28 -8.40 -18.42
C LEU A 63 5.47 -8.80 -17.51
N SER A 64 6.70 -8.38 -17.84
CA SER A 64 7.88 -8.69 -17.01
C SER A 64 7.89 -7.91 -15.68
N LEU A 65 7.39 -6.68 -15.65
CA LEU A 65 7.22 -5.91 -14.41
C LEU A 65 6.14 -6.50 -13.50
N ALA A 66 5.07 -7.05 -14.08
CA ALA A 66 4.02 -7.73 -13.33
C ALA A 66 4.50 -9.04 -12.68
N ALA A 67 5.51 -9.71 -13.27
CA ALA A 67 6.00 -11.00 -12.78
C ALA A 67 6.84 -10.93 -11.48
N CYS A 68 7.34 -9.75 -11.08
CA CYS A 68 8.27 -9.59 -9.95
C CYS A 68 7.61 -9.25 -8.61
N GLY A 69 6.28 -9.11 -8.54
CA GLY A 69 5.55 -8.88 -7.30
C GLY A 69 5.42 -10.16 -6.47
N ARG A 70 5.65 -10.06 -5.15
CA ARG A 70 5.36 -11.19 -4.26
C ARG A 70 3.86 -11.35 -4.06
N PRO A 71 3.36 -12.60 -3.86
CA PRO A 71 1.99 -12.83 -3.40
C PRO A 71 1.82 -12.36 -1.95
N LEU A 72 0.59 -12.38 -1.47
CA LEU A 72 0.27 -12.19 -0.06
C LEU A 72 0.82 -13.34 0.77
N THR A 73 1.24 -13.03 2.01
CA THR A 73 1.52 -14.05 3.03
C THR A 73 0.22 -14.61 3.62
N THR A 74 0.31 -15.70 4.38
CA THR A 74 -0.86 -16.28 5.06
C THR A 74 -1.49 -15.29 6.03
N GLY A 75 -0.68 -14.54 6.81
CA GLY A 75 -1.18 -13.53 7.74
C GLY A 75 -1.85 -12.37 7.04
N GLU A 76 -1.26 -11.89 5.94
CA GLU A 76 -1.86 -10.84 5.10
C GLU A 76 -3.20 -11.28 4.50
N ALA A 77 -3.28 -12.49 3.96
CA ALA A 77 -4.51 -13.04 3.42
C ALA A 77 -5.58 -13.23 4.51
N ALA A 78 -5.18 -13.64 5.72
CA ALA A 78 -6.09 -13.81 6.85
C ALA A 78 -6.72 -12.48 7.28
N LEU A 79 -5.93 -11.39 7.40
CA LEU A 79 -6.46 -10.06 7.70
C LEU A 79 -7.45 -9.61 6.61
N LEU A 80 -7.10 -9.76 5.33
CA LEU A 80 -7.98 -9.33 4.23
C LEU A 80 -9.26 -10.17 4.13
N SER A 81 -9.20 -11.46 4.48
CA SER A 81 -10.40 -12.29 4.59
C SER A 81 -11.37 -11.80 5.65
N GLN A 82 -10.87 -11.29 6.78
CA GLN A 82 -11.70 -10.74 7.84
C GLN A 82 -12.28 -9.37 7.44
N LEU A 83 -11.49 -8.53 6.74
CA LEU A 83 -11.95 -7.22 6.27
C LEU A 83 -12.94 -7.33 5.11
N TYR A 84 -12.64 -8.11 4.10
CA TYR A 84 -13.34 -8.07 2.81
C TYR A 84 -14.04 -9.37 2.42
N GLY A 85 -13.83 -10.46 3.17
CA GLY A 85 -14.37 -11.78 2.85
C GLY A 85 -14.08 -12.21 1.41
N GLU A 86 -15.07 -12.78 0.75
CA GLU A 86 -14.99 -13.24 -0.65
C GLU A 86 -14.96 -12.09 -1.68
N SER A 87 -15.23 -10.85 -1.26
CA SER A 87 -15.16 -9.70 -2.17
C SER A 87 -13.73 -9.28 -2.54
N PHE A 88 -12.71 -9.93 -1.95
CA PHE A 88 -11.29 -9.70 -2.24
C PHE A 88 -10.62 -10.98 -2.78
N ALA A 89 -10.20 -10.96 -4.04
CA ALA A 89 -9.44 -12.05 -4.65
C ALA A 89 -7.95 -11.98 -4.25
N THR A 90 -7.59 -12.62 -3.13
CA THR A 90 -6.24 -12.61 -2.54
C THR A 90 -5.17 -13.20 -3.45
N ASP A 91 -5.52 -14.20 -4.27
CA ASP A 91 -4.66 -14.88 -5.25
C ASP A 91 -4.15 -13.92 -6.35
N ARG A 92 -4.88 -12.83 -6.63
CA ARG A 92 -4.54 -11.84 -7.65
C ARG A 92 -3.65 -10.72 -7.15
N ALA A 93 -3.63 -10.45 -5.85
CA ALA A 93 -2.87 -9.35 -5.28
C ALA A 93 -1.35 -9.60 -5.37
N ARG A 94 -0.59 -8.56 -5.73
CA ARG A 94 0.87 -8.59 -5.81
C ARG A 94 1.48 -7.35 -5.20
N LEU A 95 2.49 -7.54 -4.36
CA LEU A 95 3.19 -6.49 -3.65
C LEU A 95 4.63 -6.35 -4.19
N HIS A 96 5.01 -5.13 -4.56
CA HIS A 96 6.28 -4.83 -5.22
C HIS A 96 7.15 -3.93 -4.35
N ASN A 97 8.47 -4.20 -4.36
CA ASN A 97 9.47 -3.38 -3.71
C ASN A 97 10.03 -2.36 -4.71
N GLY A 98 10.03 -1.10 -4.33
CA GLY A 98 10.60 -0.03 -5.16
C GLY A 98 9.59 0.52 -6.15
N ALA A 99 8.80 1.47 -5.71
CA ALA A 99 7.93 2.25 -6.58
C ALA A 99 8.69 3.41 -7.21
N LEU A 100 8.27 3.79 -8.41
CA LEU A 100 8.60 5.07 -9.05
C LEU A 100 8.10 6.28 -8.23
N VAL A 101 7.33 6.03 -7.17
CA VAL A 101 6.55 7.01 -6.39
C VAL A 101 7.37 7.76 -5.36
N GLY A 102 8.50 7.23 -4.90
CA GLY A 102 9.34 7.87 -3.87
C GLY A 102 9.97 9.21 -4.26
N SER A 103 9.82 9.64 -5.52
CA SER A 103 10.32 10.92 -6.03
C SER A 103 9.26 12.03 -6.02
N VAL A 104 7.99 11.69 -5.81
CA VAL A 104 6.90 12.68 -5.78
C VAL A 104 6.70 13.14 -4.35
N THR A 105 6.92 14.43 -4.10
CA THR A 105 6.63 15.05 -2.80
C THR A 105 5.51 16.07 -2.95
N PHE A 106 4.69 16.17 -1.92
CA PHE A 106 3.66 17.21 -1.82
C PHE A 106 3.68 17.83 -0.42
N LYS A 107 3.12 19.05 -0.32
CA LYS A 107 3.01 19.78 0.93
C LYS A 107 1.56 19.77 1.38
N ARG A 108 1.33 19.52 2.65
CA ARG A 108 0.03 19.61 3.29
C ARG A 108 0.13 20.30 4.64
N LYS A 109 -0.98 20.81 5.13
CA LYS A 109 -1.06 21.28 6.52
C LYS A 109 -0.88 20.12 7.50
N LYS A 110 -0.38 20.43 8.68
CA LYS A 110 -0.37 19.47 9.79
C LYS A 110 -1.81 19.02 10.06
N ARG A 111 -2.01 17.71 10.17
CA ARG A 111 -3.33 17.15 10.49
C ARG A 111 -3.65 17.34 11.98
N PRO A 112 -4.91 17.61 12.31
CA PRO A 112 -5.34 17.58 13.70
C PRO A 112 -5.22 16.14 14.25
N ARG A 113 -4.85 16.00 15.52
CA ARG A 113 -4.69 14.69 16.20
C ARG A 113 -6.06 14.07 16.58
N LEU A 114 -6.93 13.89 15.61
CA LEU A 114 -8.28 13.36 15.80
C LEU A 114 -8.40 11.88 15.42
N THR A 115 -7.61 11.42 14.45
CA THR A 115 -7.63 10.02 14.01
C THR A 115 -6.70 9.17 14.88
N CYS A 116 -6.95 7.87 14.89
CA CYS A 116 -6.10 6.89 15.56
C CYS A 116 -4.65 6.99 15.05
N ARG A 117 -4.48 7.07 13.73
CA ARG A 117 -3.17 7.25 13.08
C ARG A 117 -2.41 8.46 13.64
N GLU A 118 -3.04 9.64 13.71
CA GLU A 118 -2.36 10.85 14.16
C GLU A 118 -1.95 10.77 15.65
N ARG A 119 -2.62 9.94 16.45
CA ARG A 119 -2.37 9.81 17.89
C ARG A 119 -1.32 8.76 18.23
N ILE A 120 -1.11 7.75 17.37
CA ILE A 120 -0.07 6.73 17.58
C ILE A 120 1.32 7.17 17.09
N PHE A 121 1.43 8.31 16.41
CA PHE A 121 2.70 8.92 16.00
C PHE A 121 3.01 10.18 16.80
N PRO A 122 4.29 10.56 16.90
CA PRO A 122 4.66 11.82 17.52
C PRO A 122 4.08 13.00 16.74
N GLU A 123 3.70 14.03 17.47
CA GLU A 123 3.19 15.26 16.84
C GLU A 123 4.31 15.98 16.08
N GLY A 124 4.05 16.26 14.78
CA GLY A 124 4.95 17.06 13.96
C GLY A 124 5.02 18.51 14.49
N ARG A 125 6.21 19.12 14.41
CA ARG A 125 6.43 20.51 14.85
C ARG A 125 6.04 21.54 13.77
N ASP A 126 6.14 21.15 12.52
CA ASP A 126 5.95 22.07 11.39
C ASP A 126 4.46 22.16 11.01
N GLU A 127 3.96 23.38 10.80
CA GLU A 127 2.60 23.63 10.32
C GLU A 127 2.39 23.11 8.88
N ILE A 128 3.45 23.11 8.06
CA ILE A 128 3.44 22.56 6.70
C ILE A 128 4.37 21.34 6.66
N VAL A 129 3.80 20.21 6.38
CA VAL A 129 4.50 18.92 6.28
C VAL A 129 4.77 18.60 4.81
N THR A 130 6.04 18.34 4.48
CA THR A 130 6.41 17.76 3.18
C THR A 130 6.40 16.25 3.31
N THR A 131 5.64 15.58 2.46
CA THR A 131 5.48 14.12 2.50
C THR A 131 5.49 13.53 1.09
N SER A 132 5.64 12.22 1.01
CA SER A 132 5.52 11.46 -0.24
C SER A 132 4.64 10.24 0.01
N PRO A 133 3.95 9.71 -1.01
CA PRO A 133 3.21 8.47 -0.89
C PRO A 133 4.12 7.32 -0.44
N ALA A 134 3.64 6.50 0.50
CA ALA A 134 4.32 5.29 0.94
C ALA A 134 4.24 4.19 -0.12
N ALA A 135 3.14 4.16 -0.86
CA ALA A 135 2.90 3.22 -1.95
C ALA A 135 1.94 3.81 -2.99
N VAL A 136 1.74 3.07 -4.06
CA VAL A 136 0.71 3.30 -5.09
C VAL A 136 0.10 1.97 -5.49
N ALA A 137 -1.22 1.90 -5.47
CA ALA A 137 -1.97 0.75 -5.97
C ALA A 137 -2.38 0.96 -7.43
N LEU A 138 -2.03 0.00 -8.29
CA LEU A 138 -2.45 -0.07 -9.69
C LEU A 138 -3.09 -1.43 -9.96
N PHE A 139 -4.40 -1.45 -10.15
CA PHE A 139 -5.15 -2.68 -10.39
C PHE A 139 -5.02 -3.65 -9.20
N ASN A 140 -4.43 -4.83 -9.42
CA ASN A 140 -4.16 -5.82 -8.38
C ASN A 140 -2.73 -5.73 -7.80
N HIS A 141 -2.01 -4.66 -8.07
CA HIS A 141 -0.61 -4.50 -7.69
C HIS A 141 -0.43 -3.30 -6.77
N VAL A 142 0.32 -3.46 -5.69
CA VAL A 142 0.79 -2.35 -4.84
C VAL A 142 2.29 -2.21 -4.99
N PHE A 143 2.74 -1.01 -5.29
CA PHE A 143 4.15 -0.64 -5.41
C PHE A 143 4.55 0.21 -4.21
N PHE A 144 5.28 -0.37 -3.29
CA PHE A 144 5.76 0.32 -2.10
C PHE A 144 7.09 1.04 -2.38
N ALA A 145 7.24 2.25 -1.88
CA ALA A 145 8.55 2.87 -1.80
C ALA A 145 9.47 2.02 -0.89
N LYS A 146 10.76 1.93 -1.22
CA LYS A 146 11.70 1.02 -0.55
C LYS A 146 11.67 1.04 0.98
N PRO A 147 11.57 2.22 1.67
CA PRO A 147 11.53 2.25 3.14
C PRO A 147 10.26 1.65 3.74
N PHE A 148 9.18 1.55 2.96
CA PHE A 148 7.87 1.07 3.40
C PHE A 148 7.57 -0.36 2.96
N PHE A 149 8.42 -0.95 2.12
CA PHE A 149 8.23 -2.32 1.68
C PHE A 149 8.58 -3.31 2.79
N SER A 150 7.65 -4.21 3.08
CA SER A 150 7.87 -5.37 3.94
C SER A 150 7.75 -6.68 3.17
N LYS A 151 8.54 -7.68 3.57
CA LYS A 151 8.37 -9.06 3.10
C LYS A 151 7.11 -9.70 3.66
N ASP A 152 6.59 -9.17 4.78
CA ASP A 152 5.37 -9.60 5.45
C ASP A 152 4.88 -8.47 6.36
N TYR A 153 3.72 -7.87 6.03
CA TYR A 153 3.12 -6.79 6.81
C TYR A 153 2.41 -7.32 8.06
N MET A 154 2.06 -8.62 8.06
CA MET A 154 1.40 -9.31 9.17
C MET A 154 2.34 -10.31 9.85
N HIS A 155 3.64 -9.97 9.89
CA HIS A 155 4.65 -10.82 10.52
C HIS A 155 4.30 -11.11 11.98
N GLY A 156 4.23 -12.40 12.33
CA GLY A 156 3.85 -12.87 13.65
C GLY A 156 2.35 -13.08 13.86
N TYR A 157 1.51 -12.69 12.92
CA TYR A 157 0.07 -12.91 13.01
C TYR A 157 -0.27 -14.40 12.93
N PRO A 158 -1.17 -14.95 13.77
CA PRO A 158 -2.14 -14.24 14.63
C PRO A 158 -1.66 -13.92 16.08
N GLU A 159 -0.44 -14.23 16.49
CA GLU A 159 0.05 -14.05 17.86
C GLU A 159 0.49 -12.61 18.15
N SER A 160 1.09 -11.97 17.15
CA SER A 160 1.58 -10.59 17.25
C SER A 160 1.40 -9.85 15.93
N MET A 161 1.35 -8.50 15.97
CA MET A 161 1.38 -7.66 14.78
C MET A 161 1.99 -6.30 15.04
N SER A 162 2.57 -5.68 14.00
CA SER A 162 2.86 -4.27 13.97
C SER A 162 1.61 -3.50 13.52
N LEU A 163 1.05 -2.66 14.40
CA LEU A 163 -0.15 -1.90 14.07
C LEU A 163 0.04 -1.02 12.84
N TYR A 164 1.17 -0.32 12.76
CA TYR A 164 1.45 0.52 11.60
C TYR A 164 1.56 -0.28 10.29
N ALA A 165 2.19 -1.45 10.34
CA ALA A 165 2.29 -2.30 9.16
C ALA A 165 0.92 -2.82 8.71
N ALA A 166 0.06 -3.26 9.64
CA ALA A 166 -1.31 -3.68 9.37
C ALA A 166 -2.16 -2.54 8.79
N MET A 167 -2.04 -1.33 9.35
CA MET A 167 -2.74 -0.13 8.88
C MET A 167 -2.34 0.25 7.46
N LEU A 168 -1.04 0.37 7.19
CA LEU A 168 -0.52 0.70 5.85
C LEU A 168 -0.95 -0.36 4.83
N PHE A 169 -0.82 -1.64 5.19
CA PHE A 169 -1.20 -2.74 4.31
C PHE A 169 -2.70 -2.75 4.01
N SER A 170 -3.56 -2.54 5.00
CA SER A 170 -5.02 -2.51 4.81
C SER A 170 -5.46 -1.30 3.98
N HIS A 171 -4.79 -0.14 4.13
CA HIS A 171 -5.00 1.04 3.29
C HIS A 171 -4.77 0.70 1.81
N GLU A 172 -3.60 0.19 1.48
CA GLU A 172 -3.24 -0.15 0.09
C GLU A 172 -4.08 -1.30 -0.47
N ALA A 173 -4.44 -2.28 0.37
CA ALA A 173 -5.33 -3.37 -0.02
C ALA A 173 -6.75 -2.86 -0.32
N THR A 174 -7.20 -1.77 0.32
CA THR A 174 -8.48 -1.14 -0.02
C THR A 174 -8.52 -0.70 -1.48
N HIS A 175 -7.44 -0.15 -2.02
CA HIS A 175 -7.38 0.25 -3.43
C HIS A 175 -7.43 -0.95 -4.38
N ILE A 176 -6.84 -2.10 -4.00
CA ILE A 176 -7.02 -3.35 -4.75
C ILE A 176 -8.50 -3.78 -4.70
N TRP A 177 -9.12 -3.75 -3.51
CA TRP A 177 -10.54 -4.09 -3.36
C TRP A 177 -11.42 -3.18 -4.21
N GLN A 178 -11.20 -1.87 -4.19
CA GLN A 178 -11.90 -0.89 -5.00
C GLN A 178 -11.80 -1.23 -6.49
N TRP A 179 -10.61 -1.61 -6.97
CA TRP A 179 -10.41 -2.05 -8.35
C TRP A 179 -11.11 -3.37 -8.66
N GLN A 180 -11.01 -4.37 -7.80
CA GLN A 180 -11.66 -5.67 -8.00
C GLN A 180 -13.17 -5.53 -8.06
N ASN A 181 -13.74 -4.60 -7.28
CA ASN A 181 -15.16 -4.30 -7.20
C ASN A 181 -15.55 -3.02 -7.97
N ARG A 182 -14.81 -2.65 -9.00
CA ARG A 182 -14.99 -1.38 -9.74
C ARG A 182 -16.37 -1.20 -10.37
N ALA A 183 -17.11 -2.26 -10.61
CA ALA A 183 -18.49 -2.18 -11.10
C ALA A 183 -19.40 -1.49 -10.07
N THR A 184 -19.13 -1.66 -8.78
CA THR A 184 -19.88 -1.05 -7.66
C THR A 184 -19.22 0.24 -7.19
N THR A 185 -17.88 0.24 -7.03
CA THR A 185 -17.14 1.39 -6.49
C THR A 185 -16.90 2.51 -7.52
N GLY A 186 -16.99 2.20 -8.81
CA GLY A 186 -16.64 3.13 -9.89
C GLY A 186 -15.13 3.47 -9.95
N TYR A 187 -14.30 2.77 -9.16
CA TYR A 187 -12.86 3.04 -9.04
C TYR A 187 -12.12 2.87 -10.37
N HIS A 188 -11.21 3.80 -10.60
CA HIS A 188 -10.18 3.69 -11.64
C HIS A 188 -8.92 4.42 -11.15
N PRO A 189 -7.70 3.89 -11.37
CA PRO A 189 -6.46 4.53 -10.89
C PRO A 189 -6.30 5.99 -11.33
N LEU A 190 -6.74 6.36 -12.54
CA LEU A 190 -6.69 7.75 -13.00
C LEU A 190 -7.67 8.66 -12.25
N LYS A 191 -8.82 8.15 -11.81
CA LYS A 191 -9.76 8.92 -10.97
C LYS A 191 -9.16 9.17 -9.59
N ALA A 192 -8.58 8.14 -8.97
CA ALA A 192 -7.90 8.28 -7.69
C ALA A 192 -6.73 9.29 -7.78
N ALA A 193 -5.94 9.24 -8.84
CA ALA A 193 -4.88 10.23 -9.09
C ALA A 193 -5.43 11.65 -9.28
N ALA A 194 -6.61 11.80 -9.91
CA ALA A 194 -7.26 13.10 -10.06
C ALA A 194 -7.79 13.64 -8.71
N GLU A 195 -8.31 12.79 -7.83
CA GLU A 195 -8.70 13.17 -6.46
C GLU A 195 -7.49 13.69 -5.68
N HIS A 196 -6.34 13.04 -5.80
CA HIS A 196 -5.09 13.49 -5.18
C HIS A 196 -4.68 14.90 -5.63
N ALA A 197 -4.90 15.22 -6.90
CA ALA A 197 -4.54 16.52 -7.44
C ALA A 197 -5.57 17.63 -7.11
N ALA A 198 -6.78 17.25 -6.69
CA ALA A 198 -7.88 18.19 -6.49
C ALA A 198 -7.93 18.80 -5.08
N VAL A 199 -7.24 18.20 -4.09
CA VAL A 199 -7.30 18.60 -2.67
C VAL A 199 -5.92 18.60 -2.03
N ASP A 200 -5.73 19.45 -1.02
CA ASP A 200 -4.44 19.56 -0.28
C ASP A 200 -4.09 18.28 0.49
N ASP A 201 -5.09 17.57 1.00
CA ASP A 201 -4.92 16.33 1.76
C ASP A 201 -6.06 15.35 1.45
N PRO A 202 -5.86 14.42 0.51
CA PRO A 202 -6.91 13.48 0.09
C PRO A 202 -7.25 12.42 1.15
N TYR A 203 -6.40 12.23 2.14
CA TYR A 203 -6.56 11.24 3.21
C TYR A 203 -7.39 11.75 4.39
N LEU A 204 -7.59 13.07 4.48
CA LEU A 204 -8.27 13.68 5.62
C LEU A 204 -9.78 13.50 5.51
N PHE A 205 -10.38 12.81 6.46
CA PHE A 205 -11.80 12.60 6.60
C PHE A 205 -12.33 13.17 7.93
N ASN A 206 -13.62 13.43 8.00
CA ASN A 206 -14.26 13.84 9.24
C ASN A 206 -14.64 12.60 10.06
N VAL A 207 -14.01 12.44 11.23
CA VAL A 207 -14.22 11.29 12.13
C VAL A 207 -15.65 11.19 12.71
N SER A 208 -16.44 12.26 12.61
CA SER A 208 -17.81 12.33 13.13
C SER A 208 -18.89 12.18 12.06
N THR A 209 -18.49 12.00 10.78
CA THR A 209 -19.47 11.88 9.70
C THR A 209 -20.15 10.50 9.70
N GLU A 210 -21.41 10.47 9.27
CA GLU A 210 -22.27 9.27 9.17
C GLU A 210 -22.60 8.94 7.70
N ASN A 211 -21.82 9.44 6.74
CA ASN A 211 -22.00 9.10 5.33
C ASN A 211 -21.74 7.60 5.12
N ARG A 212 -22.35 7.03 4.08
CA ARG A 212 -22.06 5.65 3.68
C ARG A 212 -20.63 5.54 3.16
N PHE A 213 -20.00 4.38 3.32
CA PHE A 213 -18.60 4.15 2.92
C PHE A 213 -18.31 4.55 1.47
N LEU A 214 -19.19 4.20 0.53
CA LEU A 214 -18.98 4.47 -0.90
C LEU A 214 -19.22 5.94 -1.31
N ASP A 215 -19.74 6.77 -0.41
CA ASP A 215 -19.93 8.21 -0.66
C ASP A 215 -18.66 9.02 -0.42
N TYR A 216 -17.61 8.41 0.17
CA TYR A 216 -16.31 9.04 0.38
C TYR A 216 -15.42 8.94 -0.86
N PRO A 217 -14.52 9.91 -1.10
CA PRO A 217 -13.41 9.79 -2.04
C PRO A 217 -12.56 8.54 -1.79
N TYR A 218 -11.90 8.02 -2.79
CA TYR A 218 -11.21 6.72 -2.72
C TYR A 218 -10.11 6.65 -1.65
N GLU A 219 -9.33 7.73 -1.48
CA GLU A 219 -8.30 7.79 -0.43
C GLU A 219 -8.90 7.89 0.97
N GLN A 220 -10.03 8.58 1.10
CA GLN A 220 -10.74 8.62 2.38
C GLN A 220 -11.34 7.26 2.73
N GLN A 221 -11.86 6.50 1.75
CA GLN A 221 -12.30 5.12 1.96
C GLN A 221 -11.16 4.25 2.51
N ALA A 222 -9.98 4.33 1.91
CA ALA A 222 -8.81 3.59 2.38
C ALA A 222 -8.38 4.05 3.80
N SER A 223 -8.44 5.35 4.07
CA SER A 223 -8.15 5.91 5.39
C SER A 223 -9.17 5.50 6.46
N LEU A 224 -10.45 5.30 6.10
CA LEU A 224 -11.48 4.78 7.01
C LEU A 224 -11.24 3.32 7.39
N VAL A 225 -10.77 2.49 6.45
CA VAL A 225 -10.36 1.10 6.75
C VAL A 225 -9.12 1.09 7.65
N GLU A 226 -8.14 1.94 7.37
CA GLU A 226 -6.95 2.13 8.22
C GLU A 226 -7.35 2.54 9.65
N GLU A 227 -8.27 3.51 9.79
CA GLU A 227 -8.81 3.95 11.07
C GLU A 227 -9.55 2.83 11.80
N TYR A 228 -10.34 2.02 11.08
CA TYR A 228 -11.02 0.87 11.66
C TYR A 228 -10.06 -0.16 12.22
N VAL A 229 -9.02 -0.54 11.47
CA VAL A 229 -7.98 -1.47 11.94
C VAL A 229 -7.31 -0.93 13.20
N CYS A 230 -6.96 0.36 13.23
CA CYS A 230 -6.36 1.00 14.39
C CYS A 230 -7.31 1.01 15.59
N CYS A 231 -8.55 1.46 15.40
CA CYS A 231 -9.53 1.56 16.47
C CYS A 231 -9.92 0.19 17.04
N THR A 232 -10.11 -0.82 16.20
CA THR A 232 -10.41 -2.18 16.65
C THR A 232 -9.26 -2.75 17.47
N SER A 233 -8.01 -2.42 17.10
CA SER A 233 -6.83 -2.89 17.82
C SER A 233 -6.62 -2.23 19.18
N LEU A 234 -7.02 -0.97 19.37
CA LEU A 234 -6.66 -0.18 20.55
C LEU A 234 -7.85 0.23 21.42
N ASP A 235 -9.05 0.35 20.87
CA ASP A 235 -10.26 0.77 21.59
C ASP A 235 -11.50 0.12 20.92
N PRO A 236 -11.63 -1.23 20.97
CA PRO A 236 -12.66 -1.98 20.24
C PRO A 236 -14.09 -1.56 20.64
N GLU A 237 -14.29 -1.19 21.92
CA GLU A 237 -15.59 -0.79 22.46
C GLU A 237 -15.95 0.69 22.22
N ALA A 238 -15.07 1.44 21.59
CA ALA A 238 -15.31 2.86 21.35
C ALA A 238 -16.47 3.10 20.39
N PRO A 239 -17.24 4.18 20.57
CA PRO A 239 -18.33 4.54 19.66
C PRO A 239 -17.89 4.68 18.20
N ARG A 240 -16.70 5.22 17.95
CA ARG A 240 -16.14 5.35 16.59
C ARG A 240 -15.87 3.98 15.98
N THR A 241 -15.28 3.04 16.73
CA THR A 241 -15.02 1.68 16.27
C THR A 241 -16.31 1.00 15.83
N LYS A 242 -17.37 1.11 16.63
CA LYS A 242 -18.69 0.54 16.31
C LYS A 242 -19.32 1.19 15.07
N ARG A 243 -19.23 2.52 14.93
CA ARG A 243 -19.72 3.22 13.72
C ARG A 243 -18.96 2.79 12.47
N LEU A 244 -17.63 2.70 12.55
CA LEU A 244 -16.80 2.23 11.43
C LEU A 244 -17.15 0.79 11.06
N HIS A 245 -17.33 -0.10 12.04
CA HIS A 245 -17.77 -1.48 11.77
C HIS A 245 -19.09 -1.51 10.99
N ILE A 246 -20.09 -0.77 11.42
CA ILE A 246 -21.40 -0.68 10.75
C ILE A 246 -21.22 -0.14 9.33
N MET A 247 -20.52 1.00 9.16
CA MET A 247 -20.28 1.64 7.87
C MET A 247 -19.58 0.70 6.88
N LEU A 248 -18.54 0.00 7.33
CA LEU A 248 -17.77 -0.91 6.48
C LEU A 248 -18.56 -2.16 6.12
N SER A 249 -19.38 -2.67 7.05
CA SER A 249 -20.26 -3.83 6.81
C SER A 249 -21.34 -3.60 5.75
N GLU A 250 -21.64 -2.34 5.42
CA GLU A 250 -22.53 -2.00 4.29
C GLU A 250 -21.85 -2.21 2.93
N ALA A 251 -20.52 -2.16 2.88
CA ALA A 251 -19.75 -2.22 1.65
C ALA A 251 -19.12 -3.60 1.38
N PHE A 252 -18.74 -4.32 2.43
CA PHE A 252 -18.12 -5.64 2.30
C PHE A 252 -18.51 -6.58 3.46
N PRO A 253 -18.40 -7.91 3.27
CA PRO A 253 -18.74 -8.90 4.29
C PRO A 253 -17.69 -8.92 5.42
N LEU A 254 -17.63 -7.81 6.17
CA LEU A 254 -16.74 -7.62 7.29
C LEU A 254 -17.05 -8.62 8.42
N THR A 255 -16.02 -9.26 8.95
CA THR A 255 -16.13 -10.06 10.19
C THR A 255 -15.34 -9.40 11.31
N ASP A 256 -15.50 -9.90 12.55
CA ASP A 256 -14.67 -9.42 13.66
C ASP A 256 -13.19 -9.69 13.38
N LEU A 257 -12.38 -8.63 13.52
CA LEU A 257 -10.94 -8.76 13.35
C LEU A 257 -10.34 -9.51 14.54
N HIS A 258 -9.54 -10.53 14.26
CA HIS A 258 -8.70 -11.12 15.29
C HIS A 258 -7.57 -10.14 15.64
N ILE A 259 -7.58 -9.65 16.87
CA ILE A 259 -6.53 -8.76 17.36
C ILE A 259 -5.56 -9.59 18.21
N PRO A 260 -4.27 -9.65 17.84
CA PRO A 260 -3.23 -10.33 18.60
C PRO A 260 -3.10 -9.81 20.04
N GLN A 261 -2.57 -10.65 20.93
CA GLN A 261 -2.24 -10.21 22.29
C GLN A 261 -1.10 -9.19 22.30
N GLU A 262 -0.15 -9.32 21.36
CA GLU A 262 0.96 -8.39 21.19
C GLU A 262 0.73 -7.48 19.99
N VAL A 263 0.41 -6.22 20.26
CA VAL A 263 0.29 -5.17 19.23
C VAL A 263 1.38 -4.15 19.45
N SER A 264 2.38 -4.12 18.55
CA SER A 264 3.45 -3.13 18.62
C SER A 264 3.04 -1.82 17.97
N LEU A 265 3.32 -0.72 18.67
CA LEU A 265 3.05 0.64 18.20
C LEU A 265 4.30 1.25 17.55
N PRO A 266 4.13 2.21 16.62
CA PRO A 266 5.25 2.87 15.95
C PRO A 266 6.03 3.81 16.87
N TRP A 267 5.47 4.18 18.02
CA TRP A 267 6.05 5.11 18.98
C TRP A 267 5.63 4.76 20.41
N ASP A 268 6.58 4.70 21.34
CA ASP A 268 6.34 4.35 22.75
C ASP A 268 5.51 5.41 23.51
N GLY A 269 5.53 6.67 23.06
CA GLY A 269 4.73 7.76 23.61
C GLY A 269 3.33 7.92 23.02
N ALA A 270 2.80 6.89 22.33
CA ALA A 270 1.47 6.95 21.70
C ALA A 270 0.34 7.19 22.70
N GLU A 271 -0.58 8.07 22.33
CA GLU A 271 -1.73 8.44 23.17
C GLU A 271 -2.91 7.50 22.92
N THR A 272 -2.88 6.31 23.52
CA THR A 272 -3.90 5.28 23.25
C THR A 272 -5.17 5.38 24.08
N ARG A 273 -5.15 6.13 25.20
CA ARG A 273 -6.33 6.29 26.06
C ARG A 273 -7.47 7.00 25.34
N ASN A 274 -8.63 6.35 25.23
CA ASN A 274 -9.81 6.88 24.54
C ASN A 274 -9.49 7.31 23.09
N ILE A 275 -8.67 6.52 22.39
CA ILE A 275 -8.11 6.91 21.10
C ILE A 275 -9.19 7.04 20.02
N CYS A 276 -10.28 6.31 20.14
CA CYS A 276 -11.38 6.26 19.18
C CYS A 276 -12.73 6.72 19.79
N ARG A 277 -12.69 7.57 20.83
CA ARG A 277 -13.88 8.16 21.48
C ARG A 277 -14.14 9.58 21.04
#